data_2054c6c79c64cc1770a67afa1fbf0e97
#
_entry.id   2054c6c79c64cc1770a67afa1fbf0e97
#
_cell.length_a   1.000
_cell.length_b   1.000
_cell.length_c   1.000
_cell.angle_alpha   90.00
_cell.angle_beta   90.00
_cell.angle_gamma   90.00
#
_symmetry.space_group_name_H-M   'P 1'
#
loop_
_entity.id
_entity.type
_entity.pdbx_description
1 polymer ?
#
loop_
_entity_poly.entity_id
_entity_poly.type
_entity_poly.pdbx_seq_one_letter_code
_entity_poly.pdbx_strand_id
1 'polypeptide(L)'
;IPIVLLSGYCWLDPNLRSILGLAWDCGAVTTGPVTVPLVLSLGIGIANAAGKGDSSLSGFGVVTVASLFPILAVLCLAIFVSYTVSPEQIIAAASAGKALIASQATVETSVWDKTPLIEIVLGVRAILPLVLFLMFVLFIVLRSTLPNKMVTTYGLTLSILGMCIFNVGLTYGLGAIGAQTGSALPAAFMELPISQFSPIYPEAVGVVLVIGFAWLLGFGATLAEPALNALGLTVQSLTNGAFKKSMLMYSVAGGVSVGIALGVAKLVFTLDLMTMLLPLYLIGIAMTVVSTEEFVNVAWDSAGVTTGPVTVPLVLAMGLGLGNAASAVEGFGILALASICPIVAVLSMGLAIQLRQKM
;
A
#
# COMPACT_ATOMS: atom_id res chain seq x y z
N ILE A 1 -12.07 10.45 -12.56
CA ILE A 1 -13.19 11.40 -12.36
C ILE A 1 -14.10 10.95 -11.20
N PRO A 2 -14.70 9.74 -11.16
CA PRO A 2 -15.64 9.37 -10.09
C PRO A 2 -15.06 9.48 -8.68
N ILE A 3 -13.84 8.97 -8.45
CA ILE A 3 -13.17 9.02 -7.15
C ILE A 3 -12.97 10.46 -6.67
N VAL A 4 -12.56 11.37 -7.56
CA VAL A 4 -12.33 12.78 -7.20
C VAL A 4 -13.66 13.44 -6.80
N LEU A 5 -14.73 13.18 -7.54
CA LEU A 5 -16.05 13.72 -7.23
C LEU A 5 -16.60 13.18 -5.90
N LEU A 6 -16.50 11.88 -5.66
CA LEU A 6 -16.94 11.28 -4.40
C LEU A 6 -16.06 11.71 -3.22
N SER A 7 -14.75 11.81 -3.40
CA SER A 7 -13.85 12.34 -2.38
C SER A 7 -14.17 13.80 -2.05
N GLY A 8 -14.47 14.62 -3.06
CA GLY A 8 -14.90 16.00 -2.87
C GLY A 8 -16.22 16.10 -2.11
N TYR A 9 -17.19 15.24 -2.44
CA TYR A 9 -18.44 15.15 -1.71
C TYR A 9 -18.21 14.77 -0.24
N CYS A 10 -17.45 13.70 0.03
CA CYS A 10 -17.12 13.29 1.39
C CYS A 10 -16.30 14.33 2.17
N TRP A 11 -15.47 15.12 1.48
CA TRP A 11 -14.70 16.18 2.11
C TRP A 11 -15.56 17.34 2.59
N LEU A 12 -16.62 17.66 1.85
CA LEU A 12 -17.57 18.74 2.19
C LEU A 12 -18.54 18.33 3.31
N ASP A 13 -18.79 17.03 3.50
CA ASP A 13 -19.67 16.52 4.55
C ASP A 13 -18.87 16.22 5.84
N PRO A 14 -19.14 16.92 6.96
CA PRO A 14 -18.42 16.71 8.23
C PRO A 14 -18.50 15.27 8.75
N ASN A 15 -19.58 14.54 8.48
CA ASN A 15 -19.78 13.17 8.96
C ASN A 15 -19.00 12.15 8.13
N LEU A 16 -18.71 12.46 6.86
CA LEU A 16 -18.00 11.57 5.93
C LEU A 16 -16.52 11.91 5.81
N ARG A 17 -16.10 13.08 6.28
CA ARG A 17 -14.72 13.55 6.15
C ARG A 17 -13.71 12.60 6.77
N SER A 18 -14.04 11.98 7.90
CA SER A 18 -13.17 11.04 8.61
C SER A 18 -12.93 9.72 7.85
N ILE A 19 -13.80 9.36 6.90
CA ILE A 19 -13.65 8.14 6.12
C ILE A 19 -12.60 8.27 5.00
N LEU A 20 -12.23 9.50 4.62
CA LEU A 20 -11.34 9.74 3.49
C LEU A 20 -9.97 9.08 3.68
N GLY A 21 -9.39 9.20 4.87
CA GLY A 21 -8.11 8.55 5.17
C GLY A 21 -8.16 7.04 4.96
N LEU A 22 -9.18 6.39 5.52
CA LEU A 22 -9.40 4.96 5.35
C LEU A 22 -9.65 4.59 3.89
N ALA A 23 -10.51 5.32 3.19
CA ALA A 23 -10.85 5.01 1.80
C ALA A 23 -9.62 5.06 0.88
N TRP A 24 -8.80 6.10 1.00
CA TRP A 24 -7.59 6.25 0.19
C TRP A 24 -6.51 5.23 0.57
N ASP A 25 -6.35 4.92 1.86
CA ASP A 25 -5.43 3.89 2.32
C ASP A 25 -5.87 2.48 1.87
N CYS A 26 -7.17 2.20 1.73
CA CYS A 26 -7.66 0.93 1.17
C CYS A 26 -7.14 0.68 -0.25
N GLY A 27 -7.01 1.72 -1.08
CA GLY A 27 -6.37 1.60 -2.39
C GLY A 27 -4.89 1.21 -2.30
N ALA A 28 -4.19 1.80 -1.34
CA ALA A 28 -2.79 1.52 -1.10
C ALA A 28 -2.56 0.07 -0.58
N VAL A 29 -3.46 -0.46 0.24
CA VAL A 29 -3.33 -1.81 0.85
C VAL A 29 -3.66 -2.95 -0.13
N THR A 30 -4.27 -2.67 -1.29
CA THR A 30 -4.80 -3.69 -2.21
C THR A 30 -3.73 -4.59 -2.80
N THR A 31 -2.49 -4.14 -2.90
CA THR A 31 -1.41 -4.83 -3.60
C THR A 31 -0.50 -5.59 -2.64
N GLY A 32 0.01 -6.73 -3.12
CA GLY A 32 0.83 -7.63 -2.30
C GLY A 32 1.82 -8.46 -3.14
N PRO A 33 2.58 -9.38 -2.51
CA PRO A 33 3.64 -10.13 -3.16
C PRO A 33 3.13 -11.09 -4.24
N VAL A 34 1.85 -11.45 -4.18
CA VAL A 34 1.19 -12.34 -5.14
C VAL A 34 0.42 -11.54 -6.19
N THR A 35 -0.31 -10.50 -5.75
CA THR A 35 -1.20 -9.71 -6.61
C THR A 35 -0.44 -8.94 -7.69
N VAL A 36 0.67 -8.29 -7.33
CA VAL A 36 1.44 -7.45 -8.27
C VAL A 36 2.03 -8.26 -9.42
N PRO A 37 2.81 -9.35 -9.20
CA PRO A 37 3.34 -10.14 -10.30
C PRO A 37 2.25 -10.75 -11.19
N LEU A 38 1.12 -11.15 -10.59
CA LEU A 38 -0.01 -11.70 -11.33
C LEU A 38 -0.66 -10.66 -12.25
N VAL A 39 -0.99 -9.48 -11.71
CA VAL A 39 -1.64 -8.40 -12.47
C VAL A 39 -0.74 -7.88 -13.57
N LEU A 40 0.57 -7.71 -13.31
CA LEU A 40 1.54 -7.33 -14.33
C LEU A 40 1.64 -8.38 -15.44
N SER A 41 1.72 -9.66 -15.08
CA SER A 41 1.79 -10.76 -16.06
C SER A 41 0.53 -10.81 -16.94
N LEU A 42 -0.65 -10.59 -16.36
CA LEU A 42 -1.91 -10.51 -17.11
C LEU A 42 -1.93 -9.29 -18.04
N GLY A 43 -1.53 -8.11 -17.55
CA GLY A 43 -1.48 -6.89 -18.34
C GLY A 43 -0.57 -7.04 -19.55
N ILE A 44 0.66 -7.53 -19.35
CA ILE A 44 1.63 -7.80 -20.42
C ILE A 44 1.10 -8.86 -21.40
N GLY A 45 0.50 -9.94 -20.87
CA GLY A 45 -0.06 -11.02 -21.70
C GLY A 45 -1.20 -10.53 -22.59
N ILE A 46 -2.12 -9.71 -22.05
CA ILE A 46 -3.24 -9.12 -22.80
C ILE A 46 -2.72 -8.14 -23.86
N ALA A 47 -1.76 -7.28 -23.53
CA ALA A 47 -1.18 -6.32 -24.47
C ALA A 47 -0.53 -7.04 -25.66
N ASN A 48 0.25 -8.09 -25.39
CA ASN A 48 0.88 -8.92 -26.44
C ASN A 48 -0.16 -9.63 -27.31
N ALA A 49 -1.21 -10.20 -26.72
CA ALA A 49 -2.27 -10.88 -27.44
C ALA A 49 -3.12 -9.92 -28.29
N ALA A 50 -3.32 -8.68 -27.83
CA ALA A 50 -4.07 -7.66 -28.56
C ALA A 50 -3.29 -7.04 -29.75
N GLY A 51 -2.02 -7.39 -29.94
CA GLY A 51 -1.18 -6.85 -31.02
C GLY A 51 -0.92 -5.35 -30.92
N LYS A 52 -1.17 -4.74 -29.77
CA LYS A 52 -0.94 -3.31 -29.48
C LYS A 52 0.39 -3.05 -28.77
N GLY A 53 1.33 -3.98 -28.88
CA GLY A 53 2.63 -3.90 -28.23
C GLY A 53 3.62 -3.00 -28.97
N ASP A 54 3.26 -1.75 -29.32
CA ASP A 54 4.19 -0.80 -29.95
C ASP A 54 5.29 -0.34 -28.99
N SER A 55 5.08 -0.47 -27.66
CA SER A 55 6.12 -0.25 -26.65
C SER A 55 6.36 -1.51 -25.80
N SER A 56 7.59 -1.70 -25.37
CA SER A 56 7.99 -2.82 -24.50
C SER A 56 7.27 -2.83 -23.15
N LEU A 57 6.66 -1.70 -22.74
CA LEU A 57 5.94 -1.51 -21.50
C LEU A 57 4.43 -1.43 -21.68
N SER A 58 3.90 -1.84 -22.84
CA SER A 58 2.47 -2.00 -23.06
C SER A 58 1.90 -3.04 -22.07
N GLY A 59 0.79 -2.73 -21.40
CA GLY A 59 0.20 -3.59 -20.37
C GLY A 59 0.52 -3.22 -18.94
N PHE A 60 1.36 -2.21 -18.71
CA PHE A 60 1.48 -1.51 -17.42
C PHE A 60 0.30 -0.54 -17.22
N GLY A 61 0.12 -0.06 -15.99
CA GLY A 61 -1.03 0.78 -15.59
C GLY A 61 -2.19 -0.03 -15.00
N VAL A 62 -2.19 -1.36 -15.14
CA VAL A 62 -3.27 -2.23 -14.64
C VAL A 62 -3.26 -2.33 -13.12
N VAL A 63 -2.08 -2.29 -12.49
CA VAL A 63 -1.95 -2.31 -11.02
C VAL A 63 -2.59 -1.07 -10.42
N THR A 64 -2.37 0.09 -11.03
CA THR A 64 -3.02 1.36 -10.62
C THR A 64 -4.53 1.25 -10.68
N VAL A 65 -5.08 0.76 -11.79
CA VAL A 65 -6.53 0.58 -11.95
C VAL A 65 -7.08 -0.34 -10.86
N ALA A 66 -6.40 -1.45 -10.57
CA ALA A 66 -6.80 -2.37 -9.51
C ALA A 66 -6.83 -1.67 -8.12
N SER A 67 -5.89 -0.75 -7.85
CA SER A 67 -5.83 0.01 -6.59
C SER A 67 -6.91 1.10 -6.48
N LEU A 68 -7.43 1.61 -7.59
CA LEU A 68 -8.48 2.64 -7.58
C LEU A 68 -9.87 2.11 -7.22
N PHE A 69 -10.19 0.85 -7.56
CA PHE A 69 -11.51 0.27 -7.29
C PHE A 69 -11.85 0.16 -5.79
N PRO A 70 -10.96 -0.26 -4.88
CA PRO A 70 -11.23 -0.25 -3.45
C PRO A 70 -11.54 1.15 -2.90
N ILE A 71 -10.84 2.18 -3.37
CA ILE A 71 -11.14 3.57 -2.98
C ILE A 71 -12.59 3.91 -3.36
N LEU A 72 -12.95 3.63 -4.61
CA LEU A 72 -14.29 3.88 -5.12
C LEU A 72 -15.34 3.11 -4.29
N ALA A 73 -15.09 1.83 -4.02
CA ALA A 73 -16.02 0.97 -3.27
C ALA A 73 -16.24 1.47 -1.84
N VAL A 74 -15.17 1.87 -1.13
CA VAL A 74 -15.28 2.38 0.25
C VAL A 74 -16.00 3.73 0.27
N LEU A 75 -15.73 4.63 -0.66
CA LEU A 75 -16.44 5.91 -0.76
C LEU A 75 -17.94 5.70 -1.06
N CYS A 76 -18.26 4.85 -2.02
CA CYS A 76 -19.66 4.51 -2.31
C CYS A 76 -20.36 3.88 -1.12
N LEU A 77 -19.71 2.93 -0.42
CA LEU A 77 -20.25 2.29 0.78
C LEU A 77 -20.48 3.30 1.90
N ALA A 78 -19.53 4.19 2.14
CA ALA A 78 -19.66 5.23 3.18
C ALA A 78 -20.85 6.15 2.92
N ILE A 79 -21.01 6.60 1.68
CA ILE A 79 -22.16 7.42 1.25
C ILE A 79 -23.46 6.63 1.38
N PHE A 80 -23.49 5.39 0.93
CA PHE A 80 -24.67 4.52 1.08
C PHE A 80 -25.07 4.34 2.55
N VAL A 81 -24.10 4.05 3.43
CA VAL A 81 -24.35 3.90 4.87
C VAL A 81 -24.86 5.20 5.49
N SER A 82 -24.32 6.35 5.12
CA SER A 82 -24.75 7.65 5.65
C SER A 82 -26.21 7.97 5.34
N TYR A 83 -26.77 7.43 4.23
CA TYR A 83 -28.17 7.62 3.87
C TYR A 83 -29.11 6.54 4.42
N THR A 84 -28.60 5.36 4.73
CA THR A 84 -29.42 4.20 5.09
C THR A 84 -29.40 3.83 6.56
N VAL A 85 -28.35 4.23 7.30
CA VAL A 85 -28.14 3.86 8.69
C VAL A 85 -28.10 5.12 9.56
N SER A 86 -28.86 5.14 10.66
CA SER A 86 -28.81 6.27 11.60
C SER A 86 -27.47 6.31 12.38
N PRO A 87 -27.00 7.50 12.77
CA PRO A 87 -25.79 7.64 13.59
C PRO A 87 -25.82 6.80 14.87
N GLU A 88 -26.98 6.67 15.50
CA GLU A 88 -27.18 5.85 16.71
C GLU A 88 -26.91 4.37 16.44
N GLN A 89 -27.39 3.85 15.31
CA GLN A 89 -27.16 2.47 14.90
C GLN A 89 -25.67 2.22 14.58
N ILE A 90 -24.98 3.19 13.99
CA ILE A 90 -23.53 3.08 13.72
C ILE A 90 -22.76 3.02 15.03
N ILE A 91 -23.07 3.87 16.00
CA ILE A 91 -22.45 3.87 17.34
C ILE A 91 -22.73 2.57 18.08
N ALA A 92 -23.98 2.09 18.03
CA ALA A 92 -24.37 0.82 18.64
C ALA A 92 -23.62 -0.36 17.99
N ALA A 93 -23.52 -0.40 16.67
CA ALA A 93 -22.77 -1.43 15.97
C ALA A 93 -21.27 -1.38 16.29
N ALA A 94 -20.67 -0.18 16.39
CA ALA A 94 -19.28 -0.01 16.77
C ALA A 94 -19.00 -0.48 18.20
N SER A 95 -19.90 -0.19 19.14
CA SER A 95 -19.77 -0.63 20.54
C SER A 95 -19.96 -2.15 20.66
N ALA A 96 -20.91 -2.73 19.94
CA ALA A 96 -21.11 -4.17 19.85
C ALA A 96 -19.89 -4.87 19.23
N GLY A 97 -19.30 -4.31 18.18
CA GLY A 97 -18.08 -4.81 17.56
C GLY A 97 -16.89 -4.81 18.53
N LYS A 98 -16.69 -3.74 19.31
CA LYS A 98 -15.67 -3.68 20.35
C LYS A 98 -15.89 -4.74 21.43
N ALA A 99 -17.13 -4.94 21.87
CA ALA A 99 -17.50 -5.97 22.84
C ALA A 99 -17.25 -7.39 22.31
N LEU A 100 -17.54 -7.65 21.05
CA LEU A 100 -17.26 -8.92 20.38
C LEU A 100 -15.75 -9.20 20.30
N ILE A 101 -14.93 -8.22 19.92
CA ILE A 101 -13.46 -8.36 19.89
C ILE A 101 -12.92 -8.65 21.29
N ALA A 102 -13.41 -7.93 22.31
CA ALA A 102 -13.02 -8.17 23.70
C ALA A 102 -13.44 -9.57 24.19
N SER A 103 -14.62 -10.06 23.82
CA SER A 103 -15.08 -11.40 24.18
C SER A 103 -14.36 -12.51 23.45
N GLN A 104 -13.95 -12.29 22.18
CA GLN A 104 -13.14 -13.25 21.44
C GLN A 104 -11.74 -13.46 22.05
N ALA A 105 -11.20 -12.46 22.71
CA ALA A 105 -9.94 -12.59 23.45
C ALA A 105 -10.01 -13.57 24.63
N THR A 106 -11.22 -13.92 25.11
CA THR A 106 -11.47 -14.85 26.22
C THR A 106 -11.95 -16.24 25.78
N VAL A 107 -12.24 -16.43 24.49
CA VAL A 107 -12.64 -17.74 23.95
C VAL A 107 -11.38 -18.61 23.76
N GLU A 108 -11.44 -19.86 24.20
CA GLU A 108 -10.40 -20.85 23.87
C GLU A 108 -10.32 -21.01 22.35
N THR A 109 -9.32 -20.36 21.76
CA THR A 109 -9.06 -20.46 20.31
C THR A 109 -8.47 -21.82 19.99
N SER A 110 -8.91 -22.41 18.89
CA SER A 110 -8.30 -23.63 18.33
C SER A 110 -6.79 -23.47 18.20
N VAL A 111 -6.03 -24.55 18.27
CA VAL A 111 -4.58 -24.54 18.06
C VAL A 111 -4.22 -23.91 16.71
N TRP A 112 -5.09 -24.08 15.70
CA TRP A 112 -4.93 -23.51 14.35
C TRP A 112 -5.15 -22.00 14.27
N ASP A 113 -5.82 -21.41 15.29
CA ASP A 113 -6.06 -19.96 15.38
C ASP A 113 -4.98 -19.25 16.21
N LYS A 114 -4.01 -20.02 16.74
CA LYS A 114 -2.88 -19.45 17.49
C LYS A 114 -1.68 -19.21 16.58
N THR A 115 -0.98 -18.13 16.83
CA THR A 115 0.31 -17.85 16.20
C THR A 115 1.35 -18.91 16.66
N PRO A 116 2.22 -19.46 15.79
CA PRO A 116 2.43 -19.11 14.38
C PRO A 116 1.54 -19.87 13.38
N LEU A 117 0.70 -20.81 13.83
CA LEU A 117 -0.04 -21.71 12.94
C LEU A 117 -1.06 -20.95 12.08
N ILE A 118 -1.72 -19.93 12.63
CA ILE A 118 -2.66 -19.11 11.86
C ILE A 118 -1.97 -18.44 10.66
N GLU A 119 -0.73 -17.99 10.82
CA GLU A 119 0.03 -17.33 9.75
C GLU A 119 0.35 -18.29 8.61
N ILE A 120 0.61 -19.55 8.94
CA ILE A 120 0.83 -20.62 7.97
C ILE A 120 -0.48 -20.91 7.22
N VAL A 121 -1.61 -21.01 7.94
CA VAL A 121 -2.94 -21.21 7.34
C VAL A 121 -3.30 -20.04 6.41
N LEU A 122 -3.05 -18.79 6.82
CA LEU A 122 -3.27 -17.61 6.01
C LEU A 122 -2.38 -17.61 4.77
N GLY A 123 -1.12 -18.04 4.88
CA GLY A 123 -0.21 -18.17 3.73
C GLY A 123 -0.71 -19.16 2.69
N VAL A 124 -1.16 -20.33 3.12
CA VAL A 124 -1.76 -21.34 2.23
C VAL A 124 -3.06 -20.82 1.62
N ARG A 125 -3.93 -20.21 2.45
CA ARG A 125 -5.22 -19.65 2.03
C ARG A 125 -5.06 -18.52 1.02
N ALA A 126 -3.97 -17.76 1.05
CA ALA A 126 -3.70 -16.70 0.09
C ALA A 126 -3.38 -17.23 -1.32
N ILE A 127 -2.66 -18.35 -1.42
CA ILE A 127 -2.18 -18.87 -2.70
C ILE A 127 -3.11 -19.95 -3.27
N LEU A 128 -3.67 -20.81 -2.44
CA LEU A 128 -4.39 -22.01 -2.88
C LEU A 128 -5.59 -21.71 -3.79
N PRO A 129 -6.49 -20.73 -3.47
CA PRO A 129 -7.62 -20.41 -4.35
C PRO A 129 -7.18 -19.90 -5.72
N LEU A 130 -6.09 -19.11 -5.77
CA LEU A 130 -5.52 -18.59 -6.99
C LEU A 130 -4.96 -19.71 -7.87
N VAL A 131 -4.19 -20.62 -7.27
CA VAL A 131 -3.64 -21.79 -7.99
C VAL A 131 -4.77 -22.66 -8.53
N LEU A 132 -5.79 -22.93 -7.73
CA LEU A 132 -6.95 -23.72 -8.16
C LEU A 132 -7.69 -23.04 -9.31
N PHE A 133 -7.89 -21.73 -9.26
CA PHE A 133 -8.50 -20.97 -10.34
C PHE A 133 -7.67 -21.00 -11.62
N LEU A 134 -6.35 -20.79 -11.54
CA LEU A 134 -5.47 -20.84 -12.71
C LEU A 134 -5.42 -22.25 -13.30
N MET A 135 -5.41 -23.31 -12.48
CA MET A 135 -5.50 -24.69 -12.95
C MET A 135 -6.85 -24.98 -13.62
N PHE A 136 -7.95 -24.49 -13.05
CA PHE A 136 -9.27 -24.56 -13.66
C PHE A 136 -9.27 -23.91 -15.05
N VAL A 137 -8.78 -22.70 -15.18
CA VAL A 137 -8.69 -22.01 -16.47
C VAL A 137 -7.81 -22.79 -17.45
N LEU A 138 -6.63 -23.26 -17.01
CA LEU A 138 -5.70 -23.99 -17.86
C LEU A 138 -6.30 -25.31 -18.38
N PHE A 139 -6.87 -26.14 -17.51
CA PHE A 139 -7.31 -27.49 -17.87
C PHE A 139 -8.71 -27.52 -18.47
N ILE A 140 -9.63 -26.68 -18.00
CA ILE A 140 -11.04 -26.73 -18.42
C ILE A 140 -11.34 -25.72 -19.52
N VAL A 141 -10.89 -24.47 -19.38
CA VAL A 141 -11.19 -23.42 -20.36
C VAL A 141 -10.24 -23.53 -21.57
N LEU A 142 -8.93 -23.56 -21.32
CA LEU A 142 -7.92 -23.59 -22.39
C LEU A 142 -7.63 -25.02 -22.88
N ARG A 143 -8.05 -26.05 -22.14
CA ARG A 143 -7.80 -27.48 -22.45
C ARG A 143 -6.33 -27.75 -22.74
N SER A 144 -5.43 -27.03 -22.09
CA SER A 144 -3.99 -27.14 -22.26
C SER A 144 -3.36 -27.97 -21.16
N THR A 145 -2.18 -28.53 -21.46
CA THR A 145 -1.38 -29.27 -20.47
C THR A 145 -0.31 -28.34 -19.89
N LEU A 146 0.10 -28.59 -18.66
CA LEU A 146 1.20 -27.87 -18.02
C LEU A 146 2.51 -28.12 -18.79
N PRO A 147 3.16 -27.08 -19.32
CA PRO A 147 4.54 -27.20 -19.77
C PRO A 147 5.44 -27.46 -18.53
N ASN A 148 6.35 -28.42 -18.63
CA ASN A 148 7.31 -28.73 -17.56
C ASN A 148 6.68 -28.93 -16.16
N LYS A 149 5.82 -29.93 -16.01
CA LYS A 149 5.09 -30.26 -14.77
C LYS A 149 5.96 -30.22 -13.51
N MET A 150 7.19 -30.76 -13.59
CA MET A 150 8.10 -30.81 -12.45
C MET A 150 8.53 -29.40 -11.99
N VAL A 151 8.89 -28.51 -12.92
CA VAL A 151 9.30 -27.13 -12.61
C VAL A 151 8.13 -26.35 -12.04
N THR A 152 6.93 -26.49 -12.61
CA THR A 152 5.73 -25.82 -12.12
C THR A 152 5.35 -26.27 -10.71
N THR A 153 5.35 -27.60 -10.44
CA THR A 153 5.04 -28.12 -9.11
C THR A 153 6.07 -27.67 -8.07
N TYR A 154 7.35 -27.72 -8.42
CA TYR A 154 8.43 -27.25 -7.55
C TYR A 154 8.28 -25.74 -7.25
N GLY A 155 8.01 -24.92 -8.27
CA GLY A 155 7.79 -23.48 -8.11
C GLY A 155 6.58 -23.16 -7.23
N LEU A 156 5.45 -23.87 -7.41
CA LEU A 156 4.26 -23.70 -6.57
C LEU A 156 4.52 -24.10 -5.11
N THR A 157 5.22 -25.19 -4.88
CA THR A 157 5.59 -25.63 -3.52
C THR A 157 6.46 -24.59 -2.83
N LEU A 158 7.49 -24.07 -3.51
CA LEU A 158 8.34 -23.01 -2.98
C LEU A 158 7.57 -21.71 -2.72
N SER A 159 6.62 -21.36 -3.59
CA SER A 159 5.79 -20.16 -3.40
C SER A 159 4.90 -20.27 -2.16
N ILE A 160 4.29 -21.44 -1.92
CA ILE A 160 3.47 -21.67 -0.73
C ILE A 160 4.32 -21.62 0.54
N LEU A 161 5.45 -22.34 0.55
CA LEU A 161 6.37 -22.34 1.70
C LEU A 161 6.92 -20.94 1.98
N GLY A 162 7.34 -20.23 0.92
CA GLY A 162 7.82 -18.86 1.02
C GLY A 162 6.76 -17.93 1.61
N MET A 163 5.50 -18.05 1.18
CA MET A 163 4.40 -17.22 1.71
C MET A 163 4.09 -17.51 3.17
N CYS A 164 4.15 -18.78 3.59
CA CYS A 164 3.97 -19.15 5.00
C CYS A 164 5.07 -18.54 5.89
N ILE A 165 6.35 -18.69 5.50
CA ILE A 165 7.48 -18.11 6.23
C ILE A 165 7.39 -16.58 6.24
N PHE A 166 7.03 -16.00 5.12
CA PHE A 166 6.89 -14.56 4.97
C PHE A 166 5.82 -13.99 5.91
N ASN A 167 4.62 -14.59 5.99
CA ASN A 167 3.55 -14.16 6.89
C ASN A 167 3.98 -14.22 8.37
N VAL A 168 4.67 -15.29 8.78
CA VAL A 168 5.24 -15.36 10.13
C VAL A 168 6.19 -14.20 10.40
N GLY A 169 7.08 -13.89 9.44
CA GLY A 169 8.00 -12.76 9.54
C GLY A 169 7.30 -11.41 9.60
N LEU A 170 6.19 -11.24 8.86
CA LEU A 170 5.38 -10.01 8.91
C LEU A 170 4.77 -9.79 10.29
N THR A 171 4.17 -10.81 10.87
CA THR A 171 3.47 -10.68 12.15
C THR A 171 4.46 -10.49 13.31
N TYR A 172 5.46 -11.36 13.43
CA TYR A 172 6.42 -11.30 14.54
C TYR A 172 7.51 -10.24 14.38
N GLY A 173 7.82 -9.85 13.15
CA GLY A 173 8.83 -8.83 12.85
C GLY A 173 8.20 -7.46 12.62
N LEU A 174 7.75 -7.22 11.40
CA LEU A 174 7.37 -5.88 10.94
C LEU A 174 6.14 -5.32 11.65
N GLY A 175 5.10 -6.13 11.86
CA GLY A 175 3.90 -5.71 12.58
C GLY A 175 4.20 -5.37 14.03
N ALA A 176 4.99 -6.20 14.73
CA ALA A 176 5.39 -5.95 16.11
C ALA A 176 6.27 -4.70 16.24
N ILE A 177 7.26 -4.54 15.36
CA ILE A 177 8.12 -3.33 15.32
C ILE A 177 7.28 -2.10 15.03
N GLY A 178 6.39 -2.15 14.03
CA GLY A 178 5.50 -1.04 13.69
C GLY A 178 4.63 -0.60 14.86
N ALA A 179 4.01 -1.56 15.57
CA ALA A 179 3.17 -1.27 16.72
C ALA A 179 3.96 -0.67 17.89
N GLN A 180 5.11 -1.26 18.24
CA GLN A 180 5.98 -0.74 19.31
C GLN A 180 6.51 0.66 18.97
N THR A 181 6.96 0.86 17.74
CA THR A 181 7.47 2.15 17.28
C THR A 181 6.37 3.20 17.29
N GLY A 182 5.18 2.87 16.73
CA GLY A 182 4.06 3.79 16.70
C GLY A 182 3.60 4.26 18.09
N SER A 183 3.59 3.37 19.06
CA SER A 183 3.23 3.71 20.44
C SER A 183 4.32 4.48 21.21
N ALA A 184 5.60 4.29 20.86
CA ALA A 184 6.73 4.92 21.54
C ALA A 184 7.17 6.27 20.94
N LEU A 185 7.01 6.46 19.62
CA LEU A 185 7.43 7.67 18.91
C LEU A 185 6.91 8.98 19.51
N PRO A 186 5.65 9.07 19.96
CA PRO A 186 5.13 10.30 20.55
C PRO A 186 5.87 10.76 21.81
N ALA A 187 6.51 9.83 22.57
CA ALA A 187 7.32 10.17 23.72
C ALA A 187 8.48 11.11 23.39
N ALA A 188 8.87 11.20 22.12
CA ALA A 188 9.94 12.11 21.71
C ALA A 188 9.56 13.58 21.87
N PHE A 189 8.26 13.95 21.74
CA PHE A 189 7.81 15.35 21.71
C PHE A 189 6.59 15.67 22.58
N MET A 190 5.88 14.65 23.14
CA MET A 190 4.70 14.84 23.97
C MET A 190 4.74 13.97 25.24
N GLU A 191 3.98 14.37 26.26
CA GLU A 191 3.81 13.59 27.47
C GLU A 191 2.97 12.34 27.20
N LEU A 192 3.49 11.18 27.58
CA LEU A 192 2.77 9.91 27.50
C LEU A 192 2.58 9.32 28.90
N PRO A 193 1.36 8.83 29.25
CA PRO A 193 1.10 8.20 30.54
C PRO A 193 1.96 6.96 30.81
N ILE A 194 2.47 6.34 29.74
CA ILE A 194 3.26 5.09 29.79
C ILE A 194 4.74 5.35 30.07
N SER A 195 5.23 6.57 29.85
CA SER A 195 6.65 6.91 29.99
C SER A 195 6.86 8.07 30.97
N GLN A 196 7.51 7.77 32.11
CA GLN A 196 7.85 8.79 33.11
C GLN A 196 8.86 9.84 32.64
N PHE A 197 9.54 9.58 31.51
CA PHE A 197 10.58 10.44 30.94
C PHE A 197 10.13 11.17 29.65
N SER A 198 8.83 11.19 29.38
CA SER A 198 8.28 11.92 28.23
C SER A 198 7.89 13.37 28.63
N PRO A 199 8.11 14.37 27.76
CA PRO A 199 8.80 14.31 26.47
C PRO A 199 10.33 14.18 26.62
N ILE A 200 10.96 13.34 25.77
CA ILE A 200 12.40 13.08 25.82
C ILE A 200 13.20 14.29 25.31
N TYR A 201 12.64 15.01 24.32
CA TYR A 201 13.26 16.16 23.67
C TYR A 201 12.31 17.37 23.72
N PRO A 202 12.84 18.59 23.54
CA PRO A 202 11.99 19.75 23.26
C PRO A 202 11.12 19.47 22.02
N GLU A 203 9.87 19.92 22.03
CA GLU A 203 8.84 19.61 21.04
C GLU A 203 9.36 19.72 19.59
N ALA A 204 9.97 20.83 19.23
CA ALA A 204 10.50 21.06 17.86
C ALA A 204 11.55 20.01 17.47
N VAL A 205 12.45 19.65 18.39
CA VAL A 205 13.49 18.63 18.12
C VAL A 205 12.87 17.25 18.02
N GLY A 206 11.96 16.90 18.94
CA GLY A 206 11.27 15.62 18.95
C GLY A 206 10.46 15.39 17.68
N VAL A 207 9.73 16.41 17.20
CA VAL A 207 8.96 16.34 15.95
C VAL A 207 9.88 16.13 14.75
N VAL A 208 10.99 16.86 14.64
CA VAL A 208 11.96 16.69 13.54
C VAL A 208 12.55 15.27 13.54
N LEU A 209 12.89 14.74 14.73
CA LEU A 209 13.40 13.37 14.87
C LEU A 209 12.37 12.33 14.44
N VAL A 210 11.10 12.49 14.81
CA VAL A 210 10.01 11.58 14.45
C VAL A 210 9.75 11.59 12.94
N ILE A 211 9.70 12.77 12.31
CA ILE A 211 9.53 12.90 10.86
C ILE A 211 10.75 12.33 10.12
N GLY A 212 11.97 12.61 10.59
CA GLY A 212 13.20 12.06 10.03
C GLY A 212 13.26 10.53 10.14
N PHE A 213 12.85 9.99 11.28
CA PHE A 213 12.73 8.54 11.46
C PHE A 213 11.70 7.93 10.49
N ALA A 214 10.52 8.53 10.34
CA ALA A 214 9.50 8.09 9.41
C ALA A 214 10.00 8.09 7.96
N TRP A 215 10.78 9.10 7.58
CA TRP A 215 11.44 9.18 6.29
C TRP A 215 12.43 8.02 6.07
N LEU A 216 13.32 7.77 7.02
CA LEU A 216 14.29 6.65 6.96
C LEU A 216 13.60 5.29 6.93
N LEU A 217 12.57 5.12 7.76
CA LEU A 217 11.77 3.90 7.80
C LEU A 217 11.11 3.62 6.45
N GLY A 218 10.49 4.64 5.85
CA GLY A 218 9.85 4.54 4.56
C GLY A 218 10.82 4.18 3.45
N PHE A 219 12.01 4.77 3.45
CA PHE A 219 13.06 4.46 2.49
C PHE A 219 13.53 3.00 2.61
N GLY A 220 13.84 2.55 3.83
CA GLY A 220 14.31 1.19 4.10
C GLY A 220 13.25 0.13 3.80
N ALA A 221 12.00 0.34 4.26
CA ALA A 221 10.89 -0.56 4.02
C ALA A 221 10.61 -0.73 2.52
N THR A 222 10.64 0.37 1.76
CA THR A 222 10.39 0.33 0.32
C THR A 222 11.50 -0.40 -0.44
N LEU A 223 12.76 -0.23 -0.08
CA LEU A 223 13.86 -0.99 -0.69
C LEU A 223 13.78 -2.49 -0.40
N ALA A 224 13.21 -2.87 0.74
CA ALA A 224 12.98 -4.26 1.12
C ALA A 224 11.72 -4.86 0.46
N GLU A 225 10.90 -4.07 -0.25
CA GLU A 225 9.62 -4.50 -0.82
C GLU A 225 9.81 -5.49 -1.98
N PRO A 226 9.33 -6.75 -1.85
CA PRO A 226 9.52 -7.76 -2.89
C PRO A 226 8.81 -7.40 -4.21
N ALA A 227 7.65 -6.77 -4.13
CA ALA A 227 6.86 -6.39 -5.28
C ALA A 227 7.56 -5.32 -6.12
N LEU A 228 8.20 -4.32 -5.48
CA LEU A 228 9.00 -3.31 -6.16
C LEU A 228 10.23 -3.93 -6.84
N ASN A 229 10.83 -4.93 -6.20
CA ASN A 229 11.96 -5.66 -6.75
C ASN A 229 11.56 -6.40 -8.03
N ALA A 230 10.38 -7.06 -8.02
CA ALA A 230 9.82 -7.73 -9.20
C ALA A 230 9.49 -6.74 -10.32
N LEU A 231 8.85 -5.59 -10.00
CA LEU A 231 8.59 -4.53 -10.98
C LEU A 231 9.89 -4.05 -11.62
N GLY A 232 10.90 -3.74 -10.81
CA GLY A 232 12.19 -3.24 -11.30
C GLY A 232 12.90 -4.22 -12.23
N LEU A 233 12.87 -5.52 -11.91
CA LEU A 233 13.42 -6.58 -12.78
C LEU A 233 12.63 -6.70 -14.09
N THR A 234 11.31 -6.63 -14.03
CA THR A 234 10.44 -6.72 -15.22
C THR A 234 10.69 -5.55 -16.15
N VAL A 235 10.70 -4.32 -15.63
CA VAL A 235 10.98 -3.10 -16.41
C VAL A 235 12.39 -3.16 -17.03
N GLN A 236 13.40 -3.57 -16.27
CA GLN A 236 14.76 -3.70 -16.79
C GLN A 236 14.86 -4.74 -17.91
N SER A 237 14.18 -5.88 -17.77
CA SER A 237 14.21 -6.95 -18.79
C SER A 237 13.47 -6.53 -20.07
N LEU A 238 12.30 -5.91 -19.95
CA LEU A 238 11.51 -5.45 -21.09
C LEU A 238 12.16 -4.31 -21.87
N THR A 239 12.92 -3.46 -21.17
CA THR A 239 13.65 -2.33 -21.80
C THR A 239 15.07 -2.70 -22.22
N ASN A 240 15.46 -3.99 -22.22
CA ASN A 240 16.81 -4.46 -22.52
C ASN A 240 17.89 -3.72 -21.72
N GLY A 241 17.61 -3.35 -20.47
CA GLY A 241 18.53 -2.65 -19.58
C GLY A 241 18.61 -1.12 -19.78
N ALA A 242 17.85 -0.55 -20.70
CA ALA A 242 17.80 0.91 -20.90
C ALA A 242 17.27 1.62 -19.63
N PHE A 243 16.32 0.99 -18.96
CA PHE A 243 15.82 1.44 -17.66
C PHE A 243 16.40 0.55 -16.54
N LYS A 244 17.35 1.07 -15.79
CA LYS A 244 18.02 0.30 -14.74
C LYS A 244 17.11 0.10 -13.53
N LYS A 245 16.99 -1.15 -13.05
CA LYS A 245 16.25 -1.51 -11.82
C LYS A 245 16.60 -0.60 -10.63
N SER A 246 17.89 -0.39 -10.36
CA SER A 246 18.35 0.41 -9.22
C SER A 246 17.84 1.86 -9.27
N MET A 247 17.81 2.46 -10.45
CA MET A 247 17.34 3.82 -10.65
C MET A 247 15.85 3.94 -10.30
N LEU A 248 15.04 3.00 -10.77
CA LEU A 248 13.62 2.93 -10.42
C LEU A 248 13.43 2.73 -8.90
N MET A 249 14.13 1.76 -8.31
CA MET A 249 14.00 1.44 -6.89
C MET A 249 14.34 2.63 -5.98
N TYR A 250 15.44 3.34 -6.25
CA TYR A 250 15.83 4.51 -5.45
C TYR A 250 14.90 5.70 -5.64
N SER A 251 14.42 5.95 -6.86
CA SER A 251 13.45 7.01 -7.13
C SER A 251 12.14 6.76 -6.39
N VAL A 252 11.64 5.54 -6.47
CA VAL A 252 10.43 5.10 -5.78
C VAL A 252 10.59 5.16 -4.26
N ALA A 253 11.69 4.61 -3.71
CA ALA A 253 11.95 4.64 -2.27
C ALA A 253 12.09 6.07 -1.73
N GLY A 254 12.71 6.96 -2.49
CA GLY A 254 12.78 8.40 -2.17
C GLY A 254 11.39 9.05 -2.15
N GLY A 255 10.55 8.74 -3.12
CA GLY A 255 9.16 9.22 -3.15
C GLY A 255 8.34 8.73 -1.96
N VAL A 256 8.37 7.41 -1.69
CA VAL A 256 7.65 6.82 -0.56
C VAL A 256 8.10 7.40 0.78
N SER A 257 9.41 7.57 0.98
CA SER A 257 9.95 8.14 2.21
C SER A 257 9.42 9.56 2.47
N VAL A 258 9.35 10.38 1.43
CA VAL A 258 8.72 11.71 1.52
C VAL A 258 7.24 11.58 1.84
N GLY A 259 6.51 10.68 1.18
CA GLY A 259 5.08 10.45 1.43
C GLY A 259 4.78 10.01 2.86
N ILE A 260 5.58 9.10 3.44
CA ILE A 260 5.43 8.65 4.83
C ILE A 260 5.77 9.78 5.81
N ALA A 261 6.83 10.54 5.55
CA ALA A 261 7.19 11.70 6.37
C ALA A 261 6.07 12.76 6.38
N LEU A 262 5.47 13.04 5.22
CA LEU A 262 4.30 13.93 5.10
C LEU A 262 3.08 13.36 5.83
N GLY A 263 2.86 12.06 5.75
CA GLY A 263 1.78 11.38 6.47
C GLY A 263 1.93 11.45 7.99
N VAL A 264 3.15 11.28 8.50
CA VAL A 264 3.45 11.47 9.92
C VAL A 264 3.29 12.96 10.31
N ALA A 265 3.77 13.88 9.49
CA ALA A 265 3.56 15.32 9.71
C ALA A 265 2.06 15.67 9.74
N LYS A 266 1.25 15.06 8.87
CA LYS A 266 -0.22 15.18 8.90
C LYS A 266 -0.79 14.84 10.28
N LEU A 267 -0.34 13.73 10.89
CA LEU A 267 -0.81 13.31 12.22
C LEU A 267 -0.33 14.24 13.32
N VAL A 268 0.95 14.62 13.32
CA VAL A 268 1.55 15.48 14.33
C VAL A 268 0.94 16.88 14.33
N PHE A 269 0.74 17.45 13.15
CA PHE A 269 0.19 18.80 12.98
C PHE A 269 -1.33 18.83 12.73
N THR A 270 -2.00 17.67 12.82
CA THR A 270 -3.46 17.54 12.59
C THR A 270 -3.93 18.17 11.27
N LEU A 271 -3.12 17.97 10.20
CA LEU A 271 -3.42 18.52 8.89
C LEU A 271 -4.52 17.73 8.17
N ASP A 272 -5.29 18.42 7.36
CA ASP A 272 -6.32 17.75 6.55
C ASP A 272 -5.69 16.97 5.39
N LEU A 273 -6.11 15.72 5.21
CA LEU A 273 -5.56 14.83 4.20
C LEU A 273 -5.78 15.35 2.78
N MET A 274 -6.99 15.86 2.48
CA MET A 274 -7.32 16.29 1.12
C MET A 274 -6.55 17.54 0.69
N THR A 275 -6.23 18.45 1.62
CA THR A 275 -5.39 19.61 1.34
C THR A 275 -3.96 19.23 0.96
N MET A 276 -3.48 18.06 1.37
CA MET A 276 -2.16 17.52 1.02
C MET A 276 -2.22 16.65 -0.25
N LEU A 277 -3.24 15.79 -0.37
CA LEU A 277 -3.37 14.88 -1.51
C LEU A 277 -3.68 15.61 -2.81
N LEU A 278 -4.61 16.56 -2.79
CA LEU A 278 -5.08 17.24 -4.00
C LEU A 278 -3.95 17.94 -4.79
N PRO A 279 -3.08 18.75 -4.16
CA PRO A 279 -1.94 19.34 -4.87
C PRO A 279 -0.98 18.32 -5.46
N LEU A 280 -0.69 17.22 -4.71
CA LEU A 280 0.22 16.17 -5.19
C LEU A 280 -0.37 15.44 -6.40
N TYR A 281 -1.67 15.13 -6.40
CA TYR A 281 -2.34 14.55 -7.56
C TYR A 281 -2.37 15.50 -8.75
N LEU A 282 -2.61 16.80 -8.53
CA LEU A 282 -2.57 17.79 -9.61
C LEU A 282 -1.18 17.88 -10.24
N ILE A 283 -0.12 17.88 -9.42
CA ILE A 283 1.26 17.82 -9.89
C ILE A 283 1.50 16.53 -10.67
N GLY A 284 1.10 15.36 -10.14
CA GLY A 284 1.23 14.07 -10.80
C GLY A 284 0.52 14.03 -12.17
N ILE A 285 -0.69 14.55 -12.25
CA ILE A 285 -1.46 14.65 -13.51
C ILE A 285 -0.77 15.60 -14.50
N ALA A 286 -0.33 16.77 -14.07
CA ALA A 286 0.38 17.71 -14.92
C ALA A 286 1.67 17.09 -15.49
N MET A 287 2.43 16.39 -14.64
CA MET A 287 3.65 15.69 -15.08
C MET A 287 3.33 14.52 -16.02
N THR A 288 2.21 13.82 -15.83
CA THR A 288 1.73 12.75 -16.70
C THR A 288 1.49 13.26 -18.13
N VAL A 289 0.90 14.46 -18.27
CA VAL A 289 0.63 15.06 -19.60
C VAL A 289 1.92 15.38 -20.36
N VAL A 290 3.00 15.71 -19.66
CA VAL A 290 4.29 16.10 -20.28
C VAL A 290 5.24 14.90 -20.47
N SER A 291 5.02 13.82 -19.76
CA SER A 291 5.88 12.62 -19.78
C SER A 291 5.55 11.68 -20.93
N THR A 292 6.48 10.79 -21.31
CA THR A 292 6.19 9.71 -22.28
C THR A 292 5.36 8.62 -21.63
N GLU A 293 4.58 7.91 -22.45
CA GLU A 293 3.69 6.82 -22.03
C GLU A 293 4.41 5.75 -21.19
N GLU A 294 5.65 5.41 -21.57
CA GLU A 294 6.46 4.42 -20.85
C GLU A 294 6.73 4.83 -19.40
N PHE A 295 7.14 6.09 -19.17
CA PHE A 295 7.37 6.59 -17.82
C PHE A 295 6.08 6.75 -17.04
N VAL A 296 4.99 7.16 -17.70
CA VAL A 296 3.67 7.28 -17.10
C VAL A 296 3.21 5.93 -16.55
N ASN A 297 3.23 4.90 -17.37
CA ASN A 297 2.77 3.57 -17.00
C ASN A 297 3.56 2.99 -15.81
N VAL A 298 4.90 3.11 -15.84
CA VAL A 298 5.76 2.65 -14.74
C VAL A 298 5.56 3.48 -13.47
N ALA A 299 5.42 4.81 -13.61
CA ALA A 299 5.24 5.71 -12.48
C ALA A 299 3.93 5.43 -11.73
N TRP A 300 2.83 5.31 -12.45
CA TRP A 300 1.53 5.03 -11.84
C TRP A 300 1.48 3.64 -11.21
N ASP A 301 2.01 2.60 -11.88
CA ASP A 301 2.07 1.26 -11.29
C ASP A 301 3.03 1.19 -10.09
N SER A 302 4.06 2.04 -10.03
CA SER A 302 4.94 2.10 -8.87
C SER A 302 4.20 2.46 -7.58
N ALA A 303 3.15 3.29 -7.65
CA ALA A 303 2.31 3.62 -6.50
C ALA A 303 1.65 2.39 -5.87
N GLY A 304 1.05 1.55 -6.71
CA GLY A 304 0.40 0.32 -6.25
C GLY A 304 1.40 -0.77 -5.79
N VAL A 305 2.62 -0.75 -6.32
CA VAL A 305 3.63 -1.77 -6.02
C VAL A 305 4.39 -1.48 -4.73
N THR A 306 4.53 -0.22 -4.34
CA THR A 306 5.32 0.20 -3.17
C THR A 306 4.63 0.03 -1.84
N THR A 307 3.31 0.07 -1.83
CA THR A 307 2.49 -0.17 -0.65
C THR A 307 2.14 -1.65 -0.57
N GLY A 308 3.15 -2.47 -0.37
CA GLY A 308 3.02 -3.92 -0.30
C GLY A 308 3.14 -4.48 1.12
N PRO A 309 3.41 -5.78 1.23
CA PRO A 309 3.34 -6.52 2.50
C PRO A 309 4.40 -6.12 3.52
N VAL A 310 5.49 -5.44 3.14
CA VAL A 310 6.49 -4.92 4.09
C VAL A 310 6.09 -3.54 4.58
N THR A 311 5.81 -2.63 3.65
CA THR A 311 5.54 -1.22 3.93
C THR A 311 4.22 -1.02 4.67
N VAL A 312 3.15 -1.70 4.24
CA VAL A 312 1.80 -1.50 4.81
C VAL A 312 1.70 -1.85 6.28
N PRO A 313 2.05 -3.07 6.76
CA PRO A 313 1.90 -3.40 8.17
C PRO A 313 2.72 -2.49 9.08
N LEU A 314 3.93 -2.15 8.64
CA LEU A 314 4.86 -1.32 9.39
C LEU A 314 4.34 0.12 9.53
N VAL A 315 3.98 0.73 8.41
CA VAL A 315 3.53 2.13 8.34
C VAL A 315 2.15 2.31 8.94
N LEU A 316 1.22 1.38 8.68
CA LEU A 316 -0.12 1.43 9.22
C LEU A 316 -0.11 1.27 10.75
N ALA A 317 0.66 0.30 11.28
CA ALA A 317 0.79 0.12 12.72
C ALA A 317 1.43 1.34 13.40
N MET A 318 2.46 1.93 12.78
CA MET A 318 3.07 3.17 13.24
C MET A 318 2.06 4.33 13.21
N GLY A 319 1.31 4.47 12.14
CA GLY A 319 0.31 5.54 11.97
C GLY A 319 -0.83 5.44 12.98
N LEU A 320 -1.36 4.24 13.19
CA LEU A 320 -2.40 4.00 14.20
C LEU A 320 -1.88 4.24 15.61
N GLY A 321 -0.66 3.79 15.93
CA GLY A 321 -0.03 4.01 17.24
C GLY A 321 0.18 5.51 17.52
N LEU A 322 0.75 6.24 16.56
CA LEU A 322 0.96 7.68 16.64
C LEU A 322 -0.38 8.44 16.70
N GLY A 323 -1.35 8.08 15.88
CA GLY A 323 -2.69 8.69 15.87
C GLY A 323 -3.40 8.53 17.20
N ASN A 324 -3.38 7.34 17.79
CA ASN A 324 -3.96 7.09 19.10
C ASN A 324 -3.29 7.92 20.23
N ALA A 325 -1.97 8.02 20.21
CA ALA A 325 -1.23 8.77 21.22
C ALA A 325 -1.40 10.28 21.05
N ALA A 326 -1.43 10.78 19.81
CA ALA A 326 -1.65 12.20 19.50
C ALA A 326 -3.13 12.61 19.60
N SER A 327 -4.05 11.70 20.00
CA SER A 327 -5.50 11.94 19.99
C SER A 327 -6.02 12.45 18.64
N ALA A 328 -5.33 12.08 17.55
CA ALA A 328 -5.75 12.42 16.20
C ALA A 328 -7.07 11.70 15.89
N VAL A 329 -8.00 12.40 15.25
CA VAL A 329 -9.30 11.85 14.84
C VAL A 329 -9.11 10.65 13.90
N GLU A 330 -8.01 10.64 13.13
CA GLU A 330 -7.72 9.61 12.14
C GLU A 330 -6.23 9.27 12.09
N GLY A 331 -5.90 7.99 12.32
CA GLY A 331 -4.56 7.44 12.09
C GLY A 331 -4.28 7.05 10.63
N PHE A 332 -5.25 7.26 9.73
CA PHE A 332 -5.19 6.87 8.31
C PHE A 332 -4.73 8.01 7.39
N GLY A 333 -4.45 7.69 6.13
CA GLY A 333 -4.03 8.62 5.09
C GLY A 333 -2.52 8.68 4.87
N ILE A 334 -1.71 8.00 5.69
CA ILE A 334 -0.25 7.95 5.50
C ILE A 334 0.08 7.15 4.24
N LEU A 335 -0.59 6.02 4.02
CA LEU A 335 -0.35 5.16 2.86
C LEU A 335 -0.80 5.83 1.56
N ALA A 336 -1.85 6.64 1.61
CA ALA A 336 -2.29 7.45 0.47
C ALA A 336 -1.19 8.43 0.02
N LEU A 337 -0.57 9.14 0.95
CA LEU A 337 0.57 10.01 0.66
C LEU A 337 1.81 9.23 0.20
N ALA A 338 2.06 8.07 0.80
CA ALA A 338 3.12 7.16 0.40
C ALA A 338 2.92 6.60 -1.02
N SER A 339 1.69 6.56 -1.53
CA SER A 339 1.37 6.08 -2.89
C SER A 339 1.52 7.18 -3.95
N ILE A 340 1.14 8.43 -3.66
CA ILE A 340 1.21 9.50 -4.67
C ILE A 340 2.63 10.03 -4.85
N CYS A 341 3.43 10.12 -3.79
CA CYS A 341 4.78 10.67 -3.87
C CYS A 341 5.73 9.88 -4.78
N PRO A 342 5.74 8.54 -4.84
CA PRO A 342 6.53 7.79 -5.81
C PRO A 342 6.11 8.05 -7.26
N ILE A 343 4.84 8.29 -7.56
CA ILE A 343 4.41 8.70 -8.91
C ILE A 343 5.15 9.96 -9.32
N VAL A 344 5.09 10.99 -8.47
CA VAL A 344 5.77 12.26 -8.72
C VAL A 344 7.29 12.08 -8.85
N ALA A 345 7.90 11.24 -8.00
CA ALA A 345 9.33 10.97 -8.02
C ALA A 345 9.77 10.27 -9.32
N VAL A 346 9.04 9.23 -9.77
CA VAL A 346 9.36 8.50 -11.00
C VAL A 346 9.11 9.36 -12.24
N LEU A 347 8.03 10.13 -12.29
CA LEU A 347 7.77 11.09 -13.37
C LEU A 347 8.85 12.18 -13.42
N SER A 348 9.28 12.71 -12.25
CA SER A 348 10.38 13.69 -12.18
C SER A 348 11.68 13.11 -12.74
N MET A 349 12.00 11.86 -12.37
CA MET A 349 13.16 11.15 -12.91
C MET A 349 13.04 10.96 -14.42
N GLY A 350 11.88 10.54 -14.92
CA GLY A 350 11.62 10.37 -16.36
C GLY A 350 11.82 11.65 -17.15
N LEU A 351 11.25 12.76 -16.66
CA LEU A 351 11.43 14.08 -17.28
C LEU A 351 12.89 14.55 -17.26
N ALA A 352 13.62 14.31 -16.17
CA ALA A 352 15.05 14.64 -16.09
C ALA A 352 15.89 13.87 -17.12
N ILE A 353 15.56 12.58 -17.37
CA ILE A 353 16.24 11.77 -18.39
C ILE A 353 15.94 12.31 -19.78
N GLN A 354 14.65 12.63 -20.07
CA GLN A 354 14.26 13.18 -21.36
C GLN A 354 14.93 14.53 -21.67
N LEU A 355 15.06 15.40 -20.66
CA LEU A 355 15.74 16.68 -20.80
C LEU A 355 17.23 16.49 -21.12
N ARG A 356 17.90 15.53 -20.46
CA ARG A 356 19.32 15.21 -20.73
C ARG A 356 19.57 14.61 -22.10
N GLN A 357 18.59 13.92 -22.67
CA GLN A 357 18.71 13.36 -24.02
C GLN A 357 18.52 14.40 -25.13
N LYS A 358 17.85 15.52 -24.81
CA LYS A 358 17.60 16.63 -25.73
C LYS A 358 18.71 17.70 -25.73
N MET A 359 19.56 17.70 -24.72
CA MET A 359 20.75 18.54 -24.63
C MET A 359 21.99 17.85 -25.21
#